data_3913f27d1ccede9f0349fb182cf5f476
#
_entry.id   3913f27d1ccede9f0349fb182cf5f476
#
_cell.length_a   1.000
_cell.length_b   1.000
_cell.length_c   1.000
_cell.angle_alpha   90.00
_cell.angle_beta   90.00
_cell.angle_gamma   90.00
#
_symmetry.space_group_name_H-M   'P 1'
#
loop_
_entity.id
_entity.type
_entity.pdbx_description
1 polymer ?
#
loop_
_entity_poly.entity_id
_entity_poly.type
_entity_poly.pdbx_seq_one_letter_code
_entity_poly.pdbx_strand_id
1 'polypeptide(L)'
;GKATIGDKEFTSECGLMLMGNIPLTENRRPVNKRYFDALPDNFRESALLDRFHCFIEGWYLPRINKSMIYKGWTMNMEYFSEIMHNLRVQNSYGELFDKLVDYDRKAGMREFTAVKRIATAYIKLLFPHWTTVDDVNLEEFDTFCLQPAIHRRGVIQEQCHYIDAEYK
;
A
#
# COMPACT_ATOMS: atom_id res chain seq x y z
N GLY A 1 -1.31 -13.13 8.13
CA GLY A 1 -2.63 -13.67 7.79
C GLY A 1 -2.79 -15.10 8.24
N LYS A 2 -4.04 -15.58 8.29
CA LYS A 2 -4.39 -16.95 8.60
C LYS A 2 -4.96 -17.63 7.35
N ALA A 3 -4.58 -18.87 7.11
CA ALA A 3 -5.12 -19.70 6.04
C ALA A 3 -5.44 -21.09 6.60
N THR A 4 -6.55 -21.67 6.18
CA THR A 4 -6.96 -23.03 6.57
C THR A 4 -6.87 -23.91 5.34
N ILE A 5 -6.14 -25.01 5.45
CA ILE A 5 -6.03 -26.04 4.41
C ILE A 5 -6.44 -27.37 5.04
N GLY A 6 -7.61 -27.88 4.67
CA GLY A 6 -8.23 -29.01 5.37
C GLY A 6 -8.50 -28.66 6.84
N ASP A 7 -8.06 -29.52 7.75
CA ASP A 7 -8.22 -29.33 9.20
C ASP A 7 -7.07 -28.56 9.87
N LYS A 8 -6.12 -28.03 9.09
CA LYS A 8 -4.94 -27.33 9.60
C LYS A 8 -5.02 -25.83 9.36
N GLU A 9 -4.83 -25.07 10.43
CA GLU A 9 -4.69 -23.60 10.38
C GLU A 9 -3.20 -23.23 10.27
N PHE A 10 -2.88 -22.38 9.29
CA PHE A 10 -1.55 -21.82 9.08
C PHE A 10 -1.60 -20.33 9.32
N THR A 11 -0.64 -19.84 10.08
CA THR A 11 -0.45 -18.39 10.27
C THR A 11 0.80 -17.94 9.51
N SER A 12 0.67 -16.88 8.69
CA SER A 12 1.78 -16.27 8.00
C SER A 12 1.82 -14.78 8.28
N GLU A 13 3.01 -14.28 8.61
CA GLU A 13 3.31 -12.86 8.78
C GLU A 13 4.01 -12.25 7.55
N CYS A 14 4.11 -13.02 6.46
CA CYS A 14 4.76 -12.59 5.24
C CYS A 14 3.99 -11.44 4.58
N GLY A 15 4.74 -10.46 4.06
CA GLY A 15 4.25 -9.50 3.08
C GLY A 15 4.37 -10.08 1.67
N LEU A 16 3.41 -9.78 0.80
CA LEU A 16 3.46 -10.13 -0.61
C LEU A 16 3.59 -8.86 -1.45
N MET A 17 4.60 -8.84 -2.32
CA MET A 17 4.77 -7.80 -3.33
C MET A 17 4.90 -8.47 -4.70
N LEU A 18 4.06 -8.06 -5.64
CA LEU A 18 4.16 -8.46 -7.03
C LEU A 18 4.75 -7.31 -7.84
N MET A 19 5.69 -7.62 -8.70
CA MET A 19 6.27 -6.66 -9.64
C MET A 19 6.01 -7.14 -11.05
N GLY A 20 5.53 -6.22 -11.90
CA GLY A 20 5.25 -6.52 -13.30
C GLY A 20 5.62 -5.33 -14.20
N ASN A 21 5.89 -5.62 -15.47
CA ASN A 21 6.09 -4.60 -16.49
C ASN A 21 4.79 -4.38 -17.24
N ILE A 22 4.40 -3.13 -17.38
CA ILE A 22 3.29 -2.72 -18.23
C ILE A 22 3.83 -1.93 -19.42
N PRO A 23 3.17 -1.97 -20.59
CA PRO A 23 3.54 -1.16 -21.75
C PRO A 23 3.43 0.32 -21.43
N LEU A 24 4.52 1.06 -21.68
CA LEU A 24 4.58 2.51 -21.50
C LEU A 24 4.83 3.20 -22.83
N THR A 25 4.25 4.39 -22.99
CA THR A 25 4.57 5.33 -24.07
C THR A 25 5.99 5.89 -23.91
N GLU A 26 6.47 6.61 -24.94
CA GLU A 26 7.76 7.32 -24.88
C GLU A 26 7.85 8.30 -23.69
N ASN A 27 6.73 8.93 -23.33
CA ASN A 27 6.63 9.83 -22.18
C ASN A 27 6.45 9.10 -20.83
N ARG A 28 6.74 7.80 -20.78
CA ARG A 28 6.64 6.96 -19.60
C ARG A 28 5.24 6.99 -18.95
N ARG A 29 4.20 7.02 -19.75
CA ARG A 29 2.81 6.86 -19.30
C ARG A 29 2.29 5.50 -19.75
N PRO A 30 1.41 4.85 -18.99
CA PRO A 30 0.76 3.62 -19.41
C PRO A 30 0.08 3.80 -20.78
N VAL A 31 0.25 2.83 -21.67
CA VAL A 31 -0.40 2.83 -22.99
C VAL A 31 -1.92 2.75 -22.86
N ASN A 32 -2.40 2.02 -21.86
CA ASN A 32 -3.81 1.93 -21.53
C ASN A 32 -4.00 1.95 -19.99
N LYS A 33 -5.24 2.05 -19.55
CA LYS A 33 -5.58 2.11 -18.12
C LYS A 33 -5.78 0.73 -17.48
N ARG A 34 -5.72 -0.35 -18.24
CA ARG A 34 -5.93 -1.73 -17.77
C ARG A 34 -4.58 -2.34 -17.39
N TYR A 35 -4.06 -1.96 -16.24
CA TYR A 35 -2.72 -2.37 -15.79
C TYR A 35 -2.62 -3.87 -15.51
N PHE A 36 -3.71 -4.48 -15.08
CA PHE A 36 -3.75 -5.90 -14.73
C PHE A 36 -3.90 -6.84 -15.93
N ASP A 37 -4.15 -6.30 -17.13
CA ASP A 37 -4.10 -7.11 -18.37
C ASP A 37 -2.68 -7.69 -18.61
N ALA A 38 -1.65 -7.08 -18.01
CA ALA A 38 -0.27 -7.59 -18.06
C ALA A 38 -0.01 -8.77 -17.10
N LEU A 39 -0.94 -9.08 -16.20
CA LEU A 39 -0.82 -10.21 -15.27
C LEU A 39 -1.21 -11.53 -15.98
N PRO A 40 -0.63 -12.67 -15.57
CA PRO A 40 -1.11 -13.98 -15.99
C PRO A 40 -2.58 -14.21 -15.62
N ASP A 41 -3.30 -15.00 -16.41
CA ASP A 41 -4.76 -15.19 -16.28
C ASP A 41 -5.20 -15.63 -14.87
N ASN A 42 -4.41 -16.49 -14.23
CA ASN A 42 -4.68 -16.96 -12.86
C ASN A 42 -4.56 -15.87 -11.79
N PHE A 43 -4.00 -14.70 -12.13
CA PHE A 43 -3.91 -13.52 -11.24
C PHE A 43 -4.92 -12.43 -11.59
N ARG A 44 -5.72 -12.62 -12.65
CA ARG A 44 -6.72 -11.63 -13.10
C ARG A 44 -8.13 -11.88 -12.53
N GLU A 45 -8.25 -12.72 -11.52
CA GLU A 45 -9.51 -12.89 -10.80
C GLU A 45 -9.79 -11.68 -9.92
N SER A 46 -10.95 -11.03 -10.11
CA SER A 46 -11.34 -9.81 -9.38
C SER A 46 -11.30 -10.00 -7.87
N ALA A 47 -11.79 -11.15 -7.38
CA ALA A 47 -11.81 -11.50 -5.96
C ALA A 47 -10.40 -11.64 -5.35
N LEU A 48 -9.39 -12.05 -6.14
CA LEU A 48 -8.00 -12.10 -5.72
C LEU A 48 -7.39 -10.69 -5.71
N LEU A 49 -7.60 -9.94 -6.78
CA LEU A 49 -7.05 -8.58 -6.94
C LEU A 49 -7.57 -7.62 -5.87
N ASP A 50 -8.85 -7.73 -5.51
CA ASP A 50 -9.46 -6.95 -4.44
C ASP A 50 -8.84 -7.19 -3.06
N ARG A 51 -8.06 -8.27 -2.88
CA ARG A 51 -7.29 -8.52 -1.65
C ARG A 51 -5.95 -7.80 -1.60
N PHE A 52 -5.45 -7.27 -2.73
CA PHE A 52 -4.27 -6.42 -2.71
C PHE A 52 -4.60 -5.08 -2.06
N HIS A 53 -3.75 -4.63 -1.15
CA HIS A 53 -4.00 -3.40 -0.42
C HIS A 53 -3.74 -2.16 -1.26
N CYS A 54 -2.66 -2.17 -2.06
CA CYS A 54 -2.27 -1.00 -2.83
C CYS A 54 -1.61 -1.37 -4.16
N PHE A 55 -1.63 -0.41 -5.06
CA PHE A 55 -0.86 -0.41 -6.29
C PHE A 55 0.16 0.72 -6.26
N ILE A 56 1.41 0.42 -6.63
CA ILE A 56 2.47 1.42 -6.74
C ILE A 56 2.73 1.67 -8.22
N GLU A 57 2.49 2.88 -8.65
CA GLU A 57 2.63 3.34 -10.01
C GLU A 57 4.11 3.57 -10.36
N GLY A 58 4.81 2.48 -10.69
CA GLY A 58 6.26 2.46 -10.92
C GLY A 58 6.76 3.41 -12.03
N TRP A 59 5.90 3.86 -12.94
CA TRP A 59 6.25 4.84 -13.97
C TRP A 59 6.53 6.25 -13.42
N TYR A 60 6.08 6.56 -12.21
CA TYR A 60 6.44 7.80 -11.53
C TYR A 60 7.79 7.73 -10.80
N LEU A 61 8.31 6.51 -10.58
CA LEU A 61 9.61 6.36 -9.94
C LEU A 61 10.73 6.69 -10.94
N PRO A 62 11.75 7.45 -10.54
CA PRO A 62 12.89 7.75 -11.39
C PRO A 62 13.67 6.47 -11.72
N ARG A 63 14.18 6.35 -12.95
CA ARG A 63 15.10 5.27 -13.29
C ARG A 63 16.43 5.51 -12.60
N ILE A 64 16.92 4.50 -11.91
CA ILE A 64 18.24 4.55 -11.27
C ILE A 64 19.31 4.72 -12.36
N ASN A 65 20.16 5.72 -12.19
CA ASN A 65 21.30 5.99 -13.05
C ASN A 65 22.54 6.32 -12.21
N LYS A 66 23.71 6.38 -12.86
CA LYS A 66 24.99 6.58 -12.18
C LYS A 66 25.07 7.89 -11.39
N SER A 67 24.35 8.95 -11.80
CA SER A 67 24.33 10.22 -11.10
C SER A 67 23.58 10.19 -9.77
N MET A 68 22.74 9.18 -9.57
CA MET A 68 21.97 8.98 -8.32
C MET A 68 22.77 8.22 -7.26
N ILE A 69 23.95 7.70 -7.61
CA ILE A 69 24.83 7.03 -6.65
C ILE A 69 25.44 8.09 -5.75
N TYR A 70 24.98 8.11 -4.51
CA TYR A 70 25.53 9.02 -3.51
C TYR A 70 26.93 8.56 -3.08
N LYS A 71 27.86 9.52 -2.98
CA LYS A 71 29.23 9.31 -2.47
C LYS A 71 29.39 10.15 -1.22
N GLY A 72 29.32 9.53 -0.06
CA GLY A 72 29.41 10.22 1.23
C GLY A 72 28.81 9.42 2.36
N TRP A 73 28.53 10.09 3.47
CA TRP A 73 27.87 9.48 4.62
C TRP A 73 26.43 9.20 4.30
N THR A 74 26.01 7.94 4.48
CA THR A 74 24.63 7.51 4.29
C THR A 74 24.10 6.85 5.55
N MET A 75 22.79 6.71 5.63
CA MET A 75 22.15 5.93 6.68
C MET A 75 22.60 4.46 6.58
N ASN A 76 22.90 3.85 7.72
CA ASN A 76 23.12 2.41 7.78
C ASN A 76 21.81 1.67 7.46
N MET A 77 21.78 0.97 6.34
CA MET A 77 20.58 0.28 5.86
C MET A 77 20.17 -0.90 6.74
N GLU A 78 21.13 -1.56 7.40
CA GLU A 78 20.83 -2.63 8.35
C GLU A 78 20.11 -2.07 9.57
N TYR A 79 20.61 -0.96 10.12
CA TYR A 79 19.97 -0.26 11.24
C TYR A 79 18.57 0.24 10.87
N PHE A 80 18.41 0.82 9.67
CA PHE A 80 17.10 1.23 9.16
C PHE A 80 16.13 0.06 9.04
N SER A 81 16.61 -1.08 8.51
CA SER A 81 15.83 -2.31 8.39
C SER A 81 15.34 -2.81 9.74
N GLU A 82 16.19 -2.79 10.77
CA GLU A 82 15.80 -3.17 12.13
C GLU A 82 14.75 -2.24 12.73
N ILE A 83 14.87 -0.93 12.50
CA ILE A 83 13.84 0.03 12.93
C ILE A 83 12.50 -0.30 12.26
N MET A 84 12.49 -0.53 10.93
CA MET A 84 11.28 -0.87 10.19
C MET A 84 10.67 -2.20 10.65
N HIS A 85 11.52 -3.17 10.98
CA HIS A 85 11.07 -4.46 11.52
C HIS A 85 10.38 -4.27 12.88
N ASN A 86 10.97 -3.50 13.77
CA ASN A 86 10.39 -3.19 15.08
C ASN A 86 9.07 -2.40 14.95
N LEU A 87 9.01 -1.41 14.07
CA LEU A 87 7.79 -0.64 13.81
C LEU A 87 6.65 -1.51 13.24
N ARG A 88 6.98 -2.58 12.50
CA ARG A 88 6.00 -3.48 11.90
C ARG A 88 5.03 -4.06 12.92
N VAL A 89 5.53 -4.51 14.07
CA VAL A 89 4.75 -5.18 15.11
C VAL A 89 4.01 -4.23 16.05
N GLN A 90 4.25 -2.93 15.97
CA GLN A 90 3.58 -1.93 16.81
C GLN A 90 2.16 -1.65 16.31
N ASN A 91 1.16 -1.92 17.13
CA ASN A 91 -0.26 -1.74 16.81
C ASN A 91 -0.78 -0.35 17.16
N SER A 92 -0.09 0.42 18.01
CA SER A 92 -0.51 1.75 18.48
C SER A 92 -0.84 2.74 17.36
N TYR A 93 -0.09 2.69 16.26
CA TYR A 93 -0.36 3.54 15.09
C TYR A 93 -1.67 3.19 14.36
N GLY A 94 -2.08 1.92 14.40
CA GLY A 94 -3.38 1.50 13.87
C GLY A 94 -4.53 1.97 14.77
N GLU A 95 -4.33 1.98 16.08
CA GLU A 95 -5.28 2.53 17.04
C GLU A 95 -5.36 4.06 16.94
N LEU A 96 -4.23 4.72 16.67
CA LEU A 96 -4.18 6.15 16.38
C LEU A 96 -5.02 6.48 15.14
N PHE A 97 -4.84 5.73 14.06
CA PHE A 97 -5.64 5.88 12.84
C PHE A 97 -7.15 5.76 13.12
N ASP A 98 -7.57 4.76 13.90
CA ASP A 98 -8.98 4.56 14.26
C ASP A 98 -9.60 5.73 15.04
N LYS A 99 -8.78 6.51 15.75
CA LYS A 99 -9.23 7.72 16.46
C LYS A 99 -9.32 8.95 15.55
N LEU A 100 -8.56 8.96 14.45
CA LEU A 100 -8.49 10.08 13.52
C LEU A 100 -9.51 9.97 12.39
N VAL A 101 -9.92 8.74 12.02
CA VAL A 101 -10.76 8.49 10.86
C VAL A 101 -12.00 7.69 11.25
N ASP A 102 -13.15 8.29 11.09
CA ASP A 102 -14.43 7.60 11.26
C ASP A 102 -14.68 6.66 10.07
N TYR A 103 -15.07 5.44 10.41
CA TYR A 103 -15.47 4.45 9.41
C TYR A 103 -16.88 4.76 8.89
N ASP A 104 -16.96 5.14 7.61
CA ASP A 104 -18.27 5.16 6.93
C ASP A 104 -18.69 3.71 6.60
N ARG A 105 -19.78 3.25 7.20
CA ARG A 105 -20.35 1.91 6.99
C ARG A 105 -20.77 1.65 5.54
N LYS A 106 -20.86 2.68 4.71
CA LYS A 106 -21.12 2.56 3.26
C LYS A 106 -19.87 2.18 2.47
N ALA A 107 -18.69 2.53 2.99
CA ALA A 107 -17.43 2.05 2.43
C ALA A 107 -17.28 0.56 2.75
N GLY A 108 -16.87 -0.24 1.79
CA GLY A 108 -16.63 -1.67 2.01
C GLY A 108 -15.57 -1.90 3.10
N MET A 109 -15.76 -2.92 3.92
CA MET A 109 -14.81 -3.26 4.98
C MET A 109 -13.38 -3.50 4.45
N ARG A 110 -13.25 -3.99 3.22
CA ARG A 110 -11.94 -4.23 2.59
C ARG A 110 -11.24 -2.92 2.24
N GLU A 111 -11.98 -1.95 1.70
CA GLU A 111 -11.46 -0.62 1.36
C GLU A 111 -10.91 0.04 2.60
N PHE A 112 -11.73 0.13 3.65
CA PHE A 112 -11.30 0.72 4.92
C PHE A 112 -10.06 0.02 5.47
N THR A 113 -10.05 -1.31 5.50
CA THR A 113 -8.92 -2.10 6.01
C THR A 113 -7.64 -1.85 5.19
N ALA A 114 -7.76 -1.75 3.86
CA ALA A 114 -6.62 -1.48 2.99
C ALA A 114 -6.08 -0.06 3.21
N VAL A 115 -6.96 0.95 3.19
CA VAL A 115 -6.59 2.36 3.44
C VAL A 115 -5.96 2.50 4.82
N LYS A 116 -6.56 1.92 5.87
CA LYS A 116 -6.00 1.94 7.22
C LYS A 116 -4.58 1.36 7.25
N ARG A 117 -4.35 0.20 6.63
CA ARG A 117 -3.02 -0.44 6.61
C ARG A 117 -1.98 0.41 5.91
N ILE A 118 -2.34 1.02 4.78
CA ILE A 118 -1.41 1.87 4.02
C ILE A 118 -1.12 3.16 4.78
N ALA A 119 -2.16 3.86 5.27
CA ALA A 119 -2.00 5.10 6.02
C ALA A 119 -1.20 4.87 7.32
N THR A 120 -1.48 3.79 8.05
CA THR A 120 -0.70 3.39 9.23
C THR A 120 0.78 3.15 8.89
N ALA A 121 1.07 2.54 7.73
CA ALA A 121 2.44 2.36 7.28
C ALA A 121 3.13 3.71 6.98
N TYR A 122 2.42 4.67 6.39
CA TYR A 122 2.93 6.02 6.18
C TYR A 122 3.17 6.76 7.50
N ILE A 123 2.27 6.65 8.49
CA ILE A 123 2.51 7.23 9.83
C ILE A 123 3.80 6.68 10.41
N LYS A 124 3.97 5.35 10.43
CA LYS A 124 5.17 4.69 10.95
C LYS A 124 6.46 5.15 10.26
N LEU A 125 6.39 5.38 8.95
CA LEU A 125 7.55 5.74 8.14
C LEU A 125 7.91 7.22 8.24
N LEU A 126 6.93 8.10 8.22
CA LEU A 126 7.10 9.55 8.11
C LEU A 126 7.02 10.25 9.47
N PHE A 127 6.16 9.75 10.36
CA PHE A 127 5.82 10.38 11.63
C PHE A 127 5.90 9.39 12.80
N PRO A 128 7.03 8.70 13.00
CA PRO A 128 7.15 7.69 14.07
C PRO A 128 7.05 8.28 15.48
N HIS A 129 7.12 9.60 15.62
CA HIS A 129 6.96 10.32 16.86
C HIS A 129 5.50 10.60 17.25
N TRP A 130 4.53 10.39 16.35
CA TRP A 130 3.11 10.51 16.69
C TRP A 130 2.64 9.32 17.51
N THR A 131 2.42 9.56 18.80
CA THR A 131 2.01 8.52 19.75
C THR A 131 0.58 8.70 20.25
N THR A 132 0.10 9.95 20.24
CA THR A 132 -1.26 10.33 20.66
C THR A 132 -1.93 11.18 19.58
N VAL A 133 -3.25 11.39 19.70
CA VAL A 133 -4.01 12.26 18.78
C VAL A 133 -3.51 13.72 18.84
N ASP A 134 -3.07 14.16 20.03
CA ASP A 134 -2.58 15.52 20.24
C ASP A 134 -1.24 15.80 19.53
N ASP A 135 -0.47 14.76 19.21
CA ASP A 135 0.78 14.88 18.46
C ASP A 135 0.55 15.09 16.96
N VAL A 136 -0.67 14.80 16.48
CA VAL A 136 -0.94 14.70 15.05
C VAL A 136 -1.27 16.06 14.44
N ASN A 137 -0.50 16.47 13.43
CA ASN A 137 -0.93 17.52 12.54
C ASN A 137 -1.90 16.94 11.50
N LEU A 138 -3.17 17.34 11.56
CA LEU A 138 -4.23 16.81 10.71
C LEU A 138 -4.02 17.12 9.21
N GLU A 139 -3.43 18.25 8.86
CA GLU A 139 -3.10 18.60 7.48
C GLU A 139 -2.00 17.70 6.92
N GLU A 140 -0.95 17.45 7.71
CA GLU A 140 0.13 16.52 7.33
C GLU A 140 -0.40 15.08 7.25
N PHE A 141 -1.25 14.67 8.19
CA PHE A 141 -1.87 13.36 8.17
C PHE A 141 -2.70 13.15 6.90
N ASP A 142 -3.57 14.09 6.57
CA ASP A 142 -4.38 14.02 5.35
C ASP A 142 -3.47 13.98 4.11
N THR A 143 -2.53 14.93 3.99
CA THR A 143 -1.70 15.10 2.80
C THR A 143 -0.73 13.96 2.57
N PHE A 144 -0.07 13.44 3.61
CA PHE A 144 1.03 12.48 3.46
C PHE A 144 0.66 11.04 3.82
N CYS A 145 -0.45 10.83 4.54
CA CYS A 145 -0.84 9.48 4.95
C CYS A 145 -2.18 9.05 4.36
N LEU A 146 -3.24 9.84 4.53
CA LEU A 146 -4.60 9.43 4.18
C LEU A 146 -4.85 9.51 2.67
N GLN A 147 -4.63 10.66 2.03
CA GLN A 147 -4.89 10.83 0.60
C GLN A 147 -4.04 9.91 -0.28
N PRO A 148 -2.73 9.73 -0.02
CA PRO A 148 -1.93 8.73 -0.74
C PRO A 148 -2.44 7.30 -0.55
N ALA A 149 -2.94 6.95 0.64
CA ALA A 149 -3.51 5.63 0.90
C ALA A 149 -4.80 5.39 0.11
N ILE A 150 -5.70 6.37 0.11
CA ILE A 150 -6.95 6.35 -0.67
C ILE A 150 -6.63 6.22 -2.16
N HIS A 151 -5.72 7.04 -2.68
CA HIS A 151 -5.32 6.97 -4.09
C HIS A 151 -4.81 5.58 -4.49
N ARG A 152 -3.87 5.01 -3.72
CA ARG A 152 -3.27 3.71 -4.03
C ARG A 152 -4.26 2.56 -3.97
N ARG A 153 -5.22 2.62 -3.05
CA ARG A 153 -6.32 1.64 -2.99
C ARG A 153 -7.31 1.86 -4.13
N GLY A 154 -7.62 3.12 -4.47
CA GLY A 154 -8.50 3.49 -5.57
C GLY A 154 -8.05 2.92 -6.91
N VAL A 155 -6.73 2.86 -7.17
CA VAL A 155 -6.20 2.20 -8.38
C VAL A 155 -6.58 0.71 -8.41
N ILE A 156 -6.50 -0.01 -7.30
CA ILE A 156 -6.93 -1.43 -7.26
C ILE A 156 -8.41 -1.56 -7.58
N GLN A 157 -9.26 -0.72 -7.00
CA GLN A 157 -10.70 -0.73 -7.26
C GLN A 157 -11.01 -0.44 -8.73
N GLU A 158 -10.36 0.56 -9.32
CA GLU A 158 -10.50 0.87 -10.75
C GLU A 158 -10.12 -0.34 -11.61
N GLN A 159 -9.04 -1.03 -11.28
CA GLN A 159 -8.61 -2.22 -12.02
C GLN A 159 -9.59 -3.39 -11.84
N CYS A 160 -10.13 -3.61 -10.65
CA CYS A 160 -11.18 -4.62 -10.42
C CYS A 160 -12.43 -4.31 -11.25
N HIS A 161 -12.84 -3.03 -11.32
CA HIS A 161 -13.97 -2.60 -12.13
C HIS A 161 -13.80 -2.88 -13.63
N TYR A 162 -12.57 -2.75 -14.18
CA TYR A 162 -12.29 -3.10 -15.57
C TYR A 162 -12.41 -4.60 -15.88
N ILE A 163 -12.29 -5.44 -14.87
CA ILE A 163 -12.36 -6.90 -15.00
C ILE A 163 -13.78 -7.38 -14.73
N ASP A 164 -14.45 -6.80 -13.75
CA ASP A 164 -15.75 -7.25 -13.27
C ASP A 164 -16.64 -6.04 -12.93
N ALA A 165 -17.76 -5.94 -13.64
CA ALA A 165 -18.71 -4.83 -13.50
C ALA A 165 -19.47 -4.82 -12.15
N GLU A 166 -19.36 -5.87 -11.33
CA GLU A 166 -19.93 -5.88 -9.98
C GLU A 166 -19.17 -4.95 -9.02
N TYR A 167 -17.89 -4.66 -9.31
CA TYR A 167 -17.10 -3.66 -8.59
C TYR A 167 -17.47 -2.26 -9.08
N LYS A 168 -18.42 -1.61 -8.41
CA LYS A 168 -18.89 -0.24 -8.72
C LYS A 168 -18.37 0.76 -7.72
#